data_36544451932d549356ac740ee2ec735e
#
_entry.id   36544451932d549356ac740ee2ec735e
#
_cell.length_a   1.000
_cell.length_b   1.000
_cell.length_c   1.000
_cell.angle_alpha   90.00
_cell.angle_beta   90.00
_cell.angle_gamma   90.00
#
_symmetry.space_group_name_H-M   'P 1'
#
loop_
_entity.id
_entity.type
_entity.pdbx_description
1 polymer ?
#
loop_
_entity_poly.entity_id
_entity_poly.type
_entity_poly.pdbx_seq_one_letter_code
_entity_poly.pdbx_strand_id
1 'polypeptide(L)'
;MRKKKKLKTIEEESGVSYATLKRWVNAYKKNGVLGLDKKQRNDKDSFRKVDNKGIKIIEEFCRECEETKISQLYSIFIKKLSFKYNISYPTFYRIVSNLDGFFNKTTSFHLKKIKKENLVYLILEIPLYILVSDNEDEKIVPQLLISLDVADMKPISFELNYTQSNLYVLLAFIRETLLKISIFNNKYIKPQDILVSSENISNKKILKNIYDTLGIKVSEYFTENKEILKFIDYLIEDIEKFYSEREKRLSYEELKEFLNSYVYLENPKYNFIYNNDSLESLNYIRNLDIFLQEVNRKVTRNSIRVNNLIYSDERLKDFEGETVTVKFNPLDIKNILIFFKDKFWGIVSLE
;
A
#
# COMPACT_ATOMS: atom_id res chain seq x y z
N MET A 1 12.56 -55.06 14.47
CA MET A 1 13.83 -54.57 13.82
C MET A 1 13.52 -54.04 12.41
N ARG A 2 13.62 -52.73 12.14
CA ARG A 2 13.45 -52.22 10.79
C ARG A 2 14.69 -52.54 9.96
N LYS A 3 14.51 -53.29 8.85
CA LYS A 3 15.61 -53.62 7.90
C LYS A 3 16.24 -52.35 7.36
N LYS A 4 17.57 -52.17 7.51
CA LYS A 4 18.34 -51.08 6.93
C LYS A 4 18.30 -51.19 5.41
N LYS A 5 17.64 -50.25 4.70
CA LYS A 5 17.64 -50.18 3.24
C LYS A 5 19.05 -49.79 2.73
N LYS A 6 19.45 -50.35 1.61
CA LYS A 6 20.70 -49.95 0.95
C LYS A 6 20.53 -48.58 0.27
N LEU A 7 21.56 -47.72 0.25
CA LEU A 7 21.48 -46.38 -0.30
C LEU A 7 21.11 -46.35 -1.80
N LYS A 8 21.49 -47.40 -2.57
CA LYS A 8 21.07 -47.54 -3.98
C LYS A 8 19.56 -47.70 -4.14
N THR A 9 18.92 -48.46 -3.27
CA THR A 9 17.46 -48.64 -3.27
C THR A 9 16.74 -47.32 -2.90
N ILE A 10 17.34 -46.52 -2.00
CA ILE A 10 16.81 -45.20 -1.64
C ILE A 10 16.98 -44.22 -2.78
N GLU A 11 18.06 -44.28 -3.57
CA GLU A 11 18.28 -43.49 -4.77
C GLU A 11 17.17 -43.75 -5.80
N GLU A 12 16.87 -45.01 -6.06
CA GLU A 12 15.80 -45.43 -6.99
C GLU A 12 14.40 -44.99 -6.51
N GLU A 13 14.14 -45.04 -5.19
CA GLU A 13 12.86 -44.67 -4.63
C GLU A 13 12.66 -43.14 -4.51
N SER A 14 13.72 -42.37 -4.25
CA SER A 14 13.66 -40.95 -3.91
C SER A 14 14.08 -40.00 -5.02
N GLY A 15 14.74 -40.50 -6.08
CA GLY A 15 15.36 -39.69 -7.14
C GLY A 15 16.56 -38.85 -6.69
N VAL A 16 17.01 -39.00 -5.43
CA VAL A 16 18.19 -38.31 -4.90
C VAL A 16 19.45 -39.09 -5.17
N SER A 17 20.44 -38.46 -5.81
CA SER A 17 21.69 -39.15 -6.19
C SER A 17 22.40 -39.83 -5.00
N TYR A 18 22.97 -41.00 -5.24
CA TYR A 18 23.72 -41.77 -4.26
C TYR A 18 24.80 -40.95 -3.52
N ALA A 19 25.49 -40.07 -4.26
CA ALA A 19 26.50 -39.19 -3.68
C ALA A 19 25.92 -38.23 -2.65
N THR A 20 24.72 -37.69 -2.92
CA THR A 20 23.99 -36.80 -2.01
C THR A 20 23.53 -37.56 -0.78
N LEU A 21 22.92 -38.73 -0.96
CA LEU A 21 22.48 -39.59 0.14
C LEU A 21 23.67 -40.00 1.03
N LYS A 22 24.80 -40.40 0.46
CA LYS A 22 26.02 -40.74 1.19
C LYS A 22 26.54 -39.55 2.02
N ARG A 23 26.52 -38.34 1.44
CA ARG A 23 26.91 -37.10 2.13
C ARG A 23 25.98 -36.80 3.31
N TRP A 24 24.68 -36.93 3.14
CA TRP A 24 23.71 -36.72 4.21
C TRP A 24 23.86 -37.74 5.35
N VAL A 25 24.01 -39.01 5.04
CA VAL A 25 24.25 -40.08 6.05
C VAL A 25 25.52 -39.80 6.83
N ASN A 26 26.60 -39.36 6.17
CA ASN A 26 27.83 -39.03 6.85
C ASN A 26 27.71 -37.77 7.71
N ALA A 27 26.98 -36.76 7.26
CA ALA A 27 26.69 -35.55 8.01
C ALA A 27 25.84 -35.84 9.24
N TYR A 28 24.80 -36.68 9.09
CA TYR A 28 23.96 -37.13 10.19
C TYR A 28 24.71 -37.96 11.24
N LYS A 29 25.62 -38.87 10.78
CA LYS A 29 26.46 -39.68 11.69
C LYS A 29 27.42 -38.83 12.53
N LYS A 30 27.90 -37.69 11.97
CA LYS A 30 28.83 -36.80 12.68
C LYS A 30 28.14 -35.85 13.65
N ASN A 31 27.04 -35.25 13.26
CA ASN A 31 26.43 -34.12 13.99
C ASN A 31 24.93 -34.29 14.23
N GLY A 32 24.35 -35.49 14.07
CA GLY A 32 22.91 -35.71 14.22
C GLY A 32 22.09 -34.94 13.20
N VAL A 33 20.86 -34.56 13.58
CA VAL A 33 19.94 -33.78 12.73
C VAL A 33 20.55 -32.44 12.33
N LEU A 34 21.28 -31.78 13.24
CA LEU A 34 21.97 -30.51 12.99
C LEU A 34 23.03 -30.60 11.89
N GLY A 35 23.55 -31.81 11.61
CA GLY A 35 24.48 -32.03 10.51
C GLY A 35 23.86 -31.98 9.12
N LEU A 36 22.54 -32.07 9.02
CA LEU A 36 21.78 -31.99 7.78
C LEU A 36 21.44 -30.55 7.38
N ASP A 37 21.53 -29.61 8.31
CA ASP A 37 21.32 -28.19 8.01
C ASP A 37 22.38 -27.67 7.05
N LYS A 38 21.97 -26.82 6.12
CA LYS A 38 22.91 -26.10 5.25
C LYS A 38 23.83 -25.28 6.12
N LYS A 39 25.09 -25.72 6.29
CA LYS A 39 26.12 -24.87 6.89
C LYS A 39 26.19 -23.56 6.11
N GLN A 40 25.86 -22.46 6.78
CA GLN A 40 26.17 -21.14 6.24
C GLN A 40 27.67 -21.08 5.99
N ARG A 41 28.04 -20.65 4.78
CA ARG A 41 29.47 -20.45 4.48
C ARG A 41 30.00 -19.33 5.36
N ASN A 42 31.13 -19.52 6.01
CA ASN A 42 31.77 -18.49 6.84
C ASN A 42 32.23 -17.26 6.06
N ASP A 43 32.23 -17.35 4.71
CA ASP A 43 32.56 -16.27 3.79
C ASP A 43 31.31 -15.64 3.14
N LYS A 44 30.10 -15.96 3.64
CA LYS A 44 28.88 -15.29 3.25
C LYS A 44 29.01 -13.86 3.76
N ASP A 45 28.98 -12.88 2.86
CA ASP A 45 29.10 -11.43 3.13
C ASP A 45 30.54 -10.89 3.25
N SER A 46 31.59 -11.72 3.07
CA SER A 46 32.95 -11.23 2.96
C SER A 46 33.44 -11.18 1.51
N PHE A 47 34.11 -10.08 1.16
CA PHE A 47 34.72 -9.90 -0.16
C PHE A 47 36.23 -10.08 -0.05
N ARG A 48 36.79 -11.19 -0.60
CA ARG A 48 38.20 -11.51 -0.50
C ARG A 48 39.16 -10.45 -1.08
N LYS A 49 38.69 -9.62 -2.02
CA LYS A 49 39.49 -8.62 -2.73
C LYS A 49 39.20 -7.17 -2.34
N VAL A 50 38.24 -6.94 -1.44
CA VAL A 50 37.83 -5.59 -1.02
C VAL A 50 37.68 -5.61 0.48
N ASP A 51 38.47 -4.80 1.15
CA ASP A 51 38.38 -4.62 2.60
C ASP A 51 37.17 -3.76 2.98
N ASN A 52 36.87 -3.68 4.28
CA ASN A 52 35.75 -2.91 4.79
C ASN A 52 35.85 -1.40 4.47
N LYS A 53 37.08 -0.89 4.28
CA LYS A 53 37.29 0.51 3.86
C LYS A 53 36.89 0.70 2.40
N GLY A 54 37.28 -0.26 1.52
CA GLY A 54 36.88 -0.25 0.13
C GLY A 54 35.37 -0.36 -0.06
N ILE A 55 34.69 -1.16 0.77
CA ILE A 55 33.22 -1.27 0.73
C ILE A 55 32.58 0.09 1.09
N LYS A 56 33.02 0.76 2.15
CA LYS A 56 32.51 2.09 2.52
C LYS A 56 32.72 3.13 1.42
N ILE A 57 33.86 3.12 0.75
CA ILE A 57 34.14 4.05 -0.36
C ILE A 57 33.19 3.78 -1.55
N ILE A 58 32.91 2.51 -1.85
CA ILE A 58 31.93 2.15 -2.90
C ILE A 58 30.54 2.61 -2.47
N GLU A 59 30.19 2.45 -1.20
CA GLU A 59 28.90 2.88 -0.65
C GLU A 59 28.73 4.40 -0.75
N GLU A 60 29.72 5.19 -0.31
CA GLU A 60 29.73 6.65 -0.42
C GLU A 60 29.64 7.09 -1.88
N PHE A 61 30.46 6.48 -2.75
CA PHE A 61 30.41 6.74 -4.18
C PHE A 61 29.01 6.48 -4.77
N CYS A 62 28.38 5.37 -4.39
CA CYS A 62 27.02 5.05 -4.86
C CYS A 62 25.95 6.00 -4.32
N ARG A 63 26.14 6.56 -3.12
CA ARG A 63 25.22 7.57 -2.55
C ARG A 63 25.33 8.92 -3.26
N GLU A 64 26.55 9.31 -3.66
CA GLU A 64 26.83 10.57 -4.33
C GLU A 64 26.45 10.55 -5.82
N CYS A 65 26.45 9.37 -6.45
CA CYS A 65 26.13 9.23 -7.87
C CYS A 65 24.62 9.17 -8.10
N GLU A 66 24.12 10.02 -8.98
CA GLU A 66 22.71 10.02 -9.43
C GLU A 66 22.37 8.85 -10.37
N GLU A 67 23.39 8.12 -10.83
CA GLU A 67 23.23 7.04 -11.81
C GLU A 67 22.61 5.80 -11.17
N THR A 68 21.60 5.22 -11.82
CA THR A 68 20.81 4.10 -11.30
C THR A 68 21.22 2.73 -11.85
N LYS A 69 21.87 2.69 -13.02
CA LYS A 69 22.31 1.43 -13.63
C LYS A 69 23.68 1.04 -13.10
N ILE A 70 23.78 -0.14 -12.48
CA ILE A 70 25.05 -0.64 -11.91
C ILE A 70 26.18 -0.69 -12.95
N SER A 71 25.87 -1.00 -14.21
CA SER A 71 26.87 -1.02 -15.30
C SER A 71 27.44 0.38 -15.60
N GLN A 72 26.60 1.41 -15.56
CA GLN A 72 27.02 2.80 -15.75
C GLN A 72 27.78 3.33 -14.53
N LEU A 73 27.30 3.01 -13.32
CA LEU A 73 28.01 3.27 -12.07
C LEU A 73 29.41 2.65 -12.06
N TYR A 74 29.52 1.40 -12.49
CA TYR A 74 30.81 0.74 -12.60
C TYR A 74 31.73 1.47 -13.58
N SER A 75 31.20 1.89 -14.73
CA SER A 75 32.00 2.65 -15.72
C SER A 75 32.49 3.98 -15.16
N ILE A 76 31.68 4.69 -14.38
CA ILE A 76 32.06 5.95 -13.71
C ILE A 76 33.06 5.65 -12.58
N PHE A 77 32.80 4.60 -11.79
CA PHE A 77 33.70 4.16 -10.71
C PHE A 77 35.11 3.86 -11.22
N ILE A 78 35.21 3.08 -12.31
CA ILE A 78 36.51 2.75 -12.92
C ILE A 78 37.22 4.01 -13.42
N LYS A 79 36.51 4.94 -14.06
CA LYS A 79 37.09 6.21 -14.52
C LYS A 79 37.61 7.09 -13.37
N LYS A 80 36.89 7.14 -12.25
CA LYS A 80 37.24 8.02 -11.11
C LYS A 80 38.19 7.41 -10.10
N LEU A 81 38.12 6.09 -9.88
CA LEU A 81 38.74 5.42 -8.73
C LEU A 81 39.57 4.17 -9.08
N SER A 82 39.77 3.81 -10.36
CA SER A 82 40.51 2.63 -10.77
C SER A 82 41.96 2.61 -10.31
N PHE A 83 42.59 3.78 -10.17
CA PHE A 83 43.95 3.89 -9.63
C PHE A 83 44.06 3.51 -8.16
N LYS A 84 42.96 3.51 -7.42
CA LYS A 84 42.92 3.22 -5.99
C LYS A 84 42.36 1.82 -5.69
N TYR A 85 41.39 1.37 -6.49
CA TYR A 85 40.71 0.09 -6.31
C TYR A 85 40.48 -0.63 -7.66
N ASN A 86 41.24 -1.68 -7.93
CA ASN A 86 41.03 -2.50 -9.12
C ASN A 86 40.04 -3.62 -8.80
N ILE A 87 38.77 -3.34 -8.97
CA ILE A 87 37.66 -4.26 -8.65
C ILE A 87 36.97 -4.69 -9.95
N SER A 88 36.77 -6.01 -10.13
CA SER A 88 36.04 -6.52 -11.29
C SER A 88 34.54 -6.18 -11.20
N TYR A 89 33.89 -6.05 -12.37
CA TYR A 89 32.44 -5.79 -12.44
C TYR A 89 31.59 -6.76 -11.60
N PRO A 90 31.83 -8.10 -11.62
CA PRO A 90 31.08 -9.03 -10.78
C PRO A 90 31.24 -8.77 -9.28
N THR A 91 32.43 -8.33 -8.83
CA THR A 91 32.65 -7.99 -7.42
C THR A 91 31.97 -6.68 -7.06
N PHE A 92 32.10 -5.66 -7.92
CA PHE A 92 31.39 -4.39 -7.75
C PHE A 92 29.89 -4.59 -7.72
N TYR A 93 29.33 -5.36 -8.66
CA TYR A 93 27.91 -5.71 -8.70
C TYR A 93 27.44 -6.36 -7.40
N ARG A 94 28.19 -7.35 -6.87
CA ARG A 94 27.83 -8.02 -5.60
C ARG A 94 27.89 -7.09 -4.40
N ILE A 95 28.87 -6.18 -4.33
CA ILE A 95 28.96 -5.19 -3.26
C ILE A 95 27.76 -4.25 -3.33
N VAL A 96 27.51 -3.66 -4.49
CA VAL A 96 26.41 -2.71 -4.69
C VAL A 96 25.06 -3.37 -4.49
N SER A 97 24.91 -4.65 -4.88
CA SER A 97 23.71 -5.45 -4.64
C SER A 97 23.40 -5.71 -3.17
N ASN A 98 24.44 -5.76 -2.34
CA ASN A 98 24.31 -6.01 -0.90
C ASN A 98 24.25 -4.71 -0.09
N LEU A 99 24.41 -3.53 -0.72
CA LEU A 99 24.24 -2.26 -0.04
C LEU A 99 22.75 -2.01 0.20
N ASP A 100 22.40 -1.90 1.48
CA ASP A 100 21.05 -1.52 1.88
C ASP A 100 20.65 -0.21 1.20
N GLY A 101 19.53 -0.23 0.50
CA GLY A 101 19.01 0.96 -0.20
C GLY A 101 19.50 1.15 -1.64
N PHE A 102 20.47 0.39 -2.18
CA PHE A 102 20.90 0.60 -3.58
C PHE A 102 19.99 -0.11 -4.59
N PHE A 103 19.53 -1.33 -4.30
CA PHE A 103 18.50 -1.98 -5.12
C PHE A 103 17.15 -1.27 -5.03
N ASN A 104 16.90 -0.58 -3.94
CA ASN A 104 15.78 0.35 -3.86
C ASN A 104 15.90 1.49 -4.90
N LYS A 105 17.13 1.85 -5.35
CA LYS A 105 17.33 2.78 -6.49
C LYS A 105 16.99 2.16 -7.85
N THR A 106 17.12 0.85 -8.03
CA THR A 106 16.95 0.20 -9.35
C THR A 106 15.58 -0.44 -9.55
N THR A 107 14.92 -0.93 -8.50
CA THR A 107 13.57 -1.52 -8.55
C THR A 107 12.46 -0.51 -8.24
N SER A 108 12.78 0.58 -7.54
CA SER A 108 11.88 1.70 -7.29
C SER A 108 11.99 2.79 -8.38
N PHE A 109 12.28 2.42 -9.63
CA PHE A 109 12.50 3.38 -10.72
C PHE A 109 11.35 4.38 -10.92
N HIS A 110 10.15 4.10 -10.42
CA HIS A 110 9.06 5.06 -10.40
C HIS A 110 8.94 5.86 -9.10
N LEU A 111 9.34 5.32 -7.94
CA LEU A 111 9.13 5.99 -6.66
C LEU A 111 10.29 6.92 -6.25
N LYS A 112 11.55 6.63 -6.62
CA LYS A 112 12.72 7.49 -6.27
C LYS A 112 13.00 8.66 -7.19
N LYS A 113 12.36 8.74 -8.35
CA LYS A 113 12.30 9.99 -9.14
C LYS A 113 11.27 10.98 -8.63
N ILE A 114 10.56 10.63 -7.56
CA ILE A 114 9.67 11.55 -6.89
C ILE A 114 10.55 12.52 -6.10
N LYS A 115 10.89 13.63 -6.75
CA LYS A 115 11.40 14.79 -6.02
C LYS A 115 10.38 15.12 -4.96
N LYS A 116 10.80 15.61 -3.78
CA LYS A 116 9.88 16.12 -2.73
C LYS A 116 8.79 17.08 -3.25
N GLU A 117 8.96 17.58 -4.45
CA GLU A 117 8.02 18.45 -5.18
C GLU A 117 6.88 17.67 -5.87
N ASN A 118 7.04 16.37 -6.14
CA ASN A 118 6.04 15.55 -6.80
C ASN A 118 5.32 14.71 -5.75
N LEU A 119 4.17 15.19 -5.32
CA LEU A 119 3.33 14.48 -4.36
C LEU A 119 2.72 13.25 -5.04
N VAL A 120 3.12 12.08 -4.58
CA VAL A 120 2.57 10.80 -4.99
C VAL A 120 2.03 10.09 -3.76
N TYR A 121 0.80 9.66 -3.84
CA TYR A 121 0.16 8.88 -2.78
C TYR A 121 -0.05 7.45 -3.22
N LEU A 122 0.15 6.54 -2.30
CA LEU A 122 -0.06 5.12 -2.50
C LEU A 122 -1.22 4.66 -1.64
N ILE A 123 -2.19 3.98 -2.25
CA ILE A 123 -3.29 3.32 -1.57
C ILE A 123 -3.03 1.82 -1.61
N LEU A 124 -2.96 1.23 -0.42
CA LEU A 124 -2.80 -0.19 -0.21
C LEU A 124 -4.11 -0.80 0.28
N GLU A 125 -4.47 -1.94 -0.26
CA GLU A 125 -5.54 -2.79 0.24
C GLU A 125 -4.89 -4.05 0.84
N ILE A 126 -5.01 -4.24 2.15
CA ILE A 126 -4.30 -5.25 2.92
C ILE A 126 -5.32 -6.12 3.66
N PRO A 127 -5.39 -7.44 3.38
CA PRO A 127 -6.19 -8.36 4.19
C PRO A 127 -5.54 -8.50 5.57
N LEU A 128 -6.31 -8.23 6.63
CA LEU A 128 -5.86 -8.45 7.99
C LEU A 128 -6.28 -9.87 8.41
N TYR A 129 -5.31 -10.77 8.56
CA TYR A 129 -5.58 -12.18 8.93
C TYR A 129 -5.91 -12.35 10.42
N ILE A 130 -6.68 -11.44 10.99
CA ILE A 130 -7.19 -11.46 12.36
C ILE A 130 -8.72 -11.54 12.33
N LEU A 131 -9.31 -12.15 13.36
CA LEU A 131 -10.76 -12.20 13.50
C LEU A 131 -11.22 -11.10 14.46
N VAL A 132 -12.05 -10.21 13.96
CA VAL A 132 -12.72 -9.19 14.77
C VAL A 132 -14.22 -9.50 14.86
N SER A 133 -14.87 -9.07 15.92
CA SER A 133 -16.32 -9.12 16.05
C SER A 133 -16.93 -7.79 15.65
N ASP A 134 -18.02 -7.82 14.90
CA ASP A 134 -18.86 -6.65 14.67
C ASP A 134 -19.90 -6.44 15.79
N ASN A 135 -20.82 -5.51 15.58
CA ASN A 135 -21.87 -5.20 16.56
C ASN A 135 -22.90 -6.34 16.73
N GLU A 136 -22.93 -7.30 15.81
CA GLU A 136 -23.83 -8.48 15.84
C GLU A 136 -23.12 -9.77 16.31
N ASP A 137 -21.90 -9.64 16.87
CA ASP A 137 -21.01 -10.76 17.26
C ASP A 137 -20.58 -11.67 16.08
N GLU A 138 -20.78 -11.25 14.85
CA GLU A 138 -20.25 -11.95 13.69
C GLU A 138 -18.73 -11.83 13.62
N LYS A 139 -18.07 -12.92 13.26
CA LYS A 139 -16.62 -12.95 13.09
C LYS A 139 -16.25 -12.55 11.67
N ILE A 140 -15.46 -11.50 11.54
CA ILE A 140 -15.06 -10.92 10.29
C ILE A 140 -13.54 -10.91 10.18
N VAL A 141 -13.04 -11.13 8.97
CA VAL A 141 -11.64 -10.85 8.58
C VAL A 141 -11.63 -9.54 7.84
N PRO A 142 -11.24 -8.43 8.48
CA PRO A 142 -11.34 -7.12 7.85
C PRO A 142 -10.29 -6.92 6.75
N GLN A 143 -10.64 -6.05 5.79
CA GLN A 143 -9.74 -5.52 4.79
C GLN A 143 -9.37 -4.10 5.20
N LEU A 144 -8.08 -3.81 5.26
CA LEU A 144 -7.56 -2.48 5.56
C LEU A 144 -7.22 -1.75 4.26
N LEU A 145 -7.88 -0.63 4.01
CA LEU A 145 -7.40 0.38 3.08
C LEU A 145 -6.53 1.37 3.85
N ILE A 146 -5.32 1.61 3.39
CA ILE A 146 -4.43 2.62 3.97
C ILE A 146 -3.79 3.45 2.87
N SER A 147 -3.76 4.76 3.04
CA SER A 147 -3.06 5.68 2.14
C SER A 147 -1.76 6.15 2.75
N LEU A 148 -0.71 6.19 1.93
CA LEU A 148 0.65 6.57 2.31
C LEU A 148 1.14 7.73 1.47
N ASP A 149 1.85 8.66 2.10
CA ASP A 149 2.75 9.58 1.41
C ASP A 149 4.00 8.80 1.00
N VAL A 150 4.23 8.66 -0.29
CA VAL A 150 5.37 7.88 -0.82
C VAL A 150 6.71 8.53 -0.52
N ALA A 151 6.76 9.86 -0.37
CA ALA A 151 8.01 10.57 -0.10
C ALA A 151 8.58 10.28 1.29
N ASP A 152 7.69 10.19 2.28
CA ASP A 152 8.06 10.01 3.69
C ASP A 152 7.66 8.61 4.21
N MET A 153 6.98 7.80 3.42
CA MET A 153 6.41 6.49 3.80
C MET A 153 5.51 6.56 5.04
N LYS A 154 4.73 7.63 5.15
CA LYS A 154 3.86 7.89 6.30
C LYS A 154 2.40 7.70 5.97
N PRO A 155 1.62 7.09 6.87
CA PRO A 155 0.19 6.93 6.67
C PRO A 155 -0.53 8.29 6.72
N ILE A 156 -1.54 8.45 5.88
CA ILE A 156 -2.38 9.65 5.79
C ILE A 156 -3.78 9.36 6.33
N SER A 157 -4.36 8.28 5.86
CA SER A 157 -5.70 7.86 6.25
C SER A 157 -5.84 6.34 6.14
N PHE A 158 -6.85 5.81 6.78
CA PHE A 158 -7.23 4.41 6.66
C PHE A 158 -8.75 4.27 6.64
N GLU A 159 -9.21 3.11 6.15
CA GLU A 159 -10.58 2.64 6.28
C GLU A 159 -10.56 1.12 6.45
N LEU A 160 -11.48 0.59 7.25
CA LEU A 160 -11.69 -0.83 7.44
C LEU A 160 -12.95 -1.27 6.70
N ASN A 161 -12.84 -2.32 5.92
CA ASN A 161 -13.95 -2.90 5.17
C ASN A 161 -14.16 -4.36 5.57
N TYR A 162 -15.41 -4.84 5.44
CA TYR A 162 -15.74 -6.24 5.68
C TYR A 162 -15.35 -7.16 4.53
N THR A 163 -15.23 -6.61 3.33
CA THR A 163 -14.91 -7.33 2.10
C THR A 163 -13.91 -6.56 1.28
N GLN A 164 -13.34 -7.20 0.26
CA GLN A 164 -12.49 -6.53 -0.72
C GLN A 164 -13.22 -5.34 -1.35
N SER A 165 -12.51 -4.25 -1.50
CA SER A 165 -13.08 -2.99 -1.99
C SER A 165 -13.43 -3.06 -3.46
N ASN A 166 -14.63 -2.63 -3.80
CA ASN A 166 -14.99 -2.39 -5.20
C ASN A 166 -14.45 -1.03 -5.68
N LEU A 167 -14.60 -0.75 -6.97
CA LEU A 167 -14.14 0.50 -7.57
C LEU A 167 -14.63 1.75 -6.82
N TYR A 168 -15.91 1.80 -6.43
CA TYR A 168 -16.49 3.00 -5.82
C TYR A 168 -16.02 3.21 -4.39
N VAL A 169 -15.75 2.14 -3.64
CA VAL A 169 -15.12 2.20 -2.31
C VAL A 169 -13.70 2.74 -2.43
N LEU A 170 -12.92 2.27 -3.41
CA LEU A 170 -11.58 2.79 -3.66
C LEU A 170 -11.59 4.27 -4.05
N LEU A 171 -12.50 4.68 -4.92
CA LEU A 171 -12.67 6.08 -5.32
C LEU A 171 -13.06 6.96 -4.13
N ALA A 172 -13.99 6.50 -3.31
CA ALA A 172 -14.39 7.20 -2.09
C ALA A 172 -13.24 7.35 -1.11
N PHE A 173 -12.42 6.31 -0.94
CA PHE A 173 -11.23 6.37 -0.08
C PHE A 173 -10.16 7.34 -0.63
N ILE A 174 -9.98 7.40 -1.96
CA ILE A 174 -9.15 8.42 -2.61
C ILE A 174 -9.66 9.82 -2.25
N ARG A 175 -10.98 10.04 -2.34
CA ARG A 175 -11.60 11.31 -1.99
C ARG A 175 -11.31 11.70 -0.54
N GLU A 176 -11.53 10.81 0.41
CA GLU A 176 -11.24 11.05 1.83
C GLU A 176 -9.75 11.35 2.07
N THR A 177 -8.85 10.63 1.42
CA THR A 177 -7.42 10.92 1.46
C THR A 177 -7.12 12.33 0.96
N LEU A 178 -7.66 12.73 -0.19
CA LEU A 178 -7.46 14.05 -0.76
C LEU A 178 -8.05 15.17 0.11
N LEU A 179 -9.19 14.94 0.74
CA LEU A 179 -9.77 15.87 1.70
C LEU A 179 -8.85 16.08 2.91
N LYS A 180 -8.33 15.01 3.51
CA LYS A 180 -7.40 15.11 4.64
C LYS A 180 -6.13 15.88 4.29
N ILE A 181 -5.56 15.65 3.12
CA ILE A 181 -4.34 16.33 2.65
C ILE A 181 -4.56 17.82 2.42
N SER A 182 -5.69 18.18 1.82
CA SER A 182 -6.01 19.56 1.42
C SER A 182 -6.13 20.50 2.62
N ILE A 183 -6.48 19.97 3.78
CA ILE A 183 -6.65 20.71 5.02
C ILE A 183 -5.32 21.20 5.59
N PHE A 184 -4.23 20.46 5.33
CA PHE A 184 -2.97 20.62 6.05
C PHE A 184 -2.22 21.93 5.79
N ASN A 185 -2.31 22.54 4.61
CA ASN A 185 -1.39 23.63 4.24
C ASN A 185 -2.05 24.98 3.95
N ASN A 186 -3.35 25.18 4.19
CA ASN A 186 -4.09 26.33 3.67
C ASN A 186 -3.85 26.56 2.14
N LYS A 187 -3.27 25.56 1.49
CA LYS A 187 -3.04 25.51 0.03
C LYS A 187 -3.49 24.14 -0.44
N TYR A 188 -4.29 24.13 -1.51
CA TYR A 188 -4.72 22.89 -2.15
C TYR A 188 -3.52 22.21 -2.79
N ILE A 189 -2.96 21.25 -2.07
CA ILE A 189 -1.88 20.43 -2.55
C ILE A 189 -2.50 19.30 -3.34
N LYS A 190 -2.33 19.37 -4.65
CA LYS A 190 -2.82 18.38 -5.58
C LYS A 190 -1.71 17.37 -5.87
N PRO A 191 -1.92 16.07 -5.62
CA PRO A 191 -0.95 15.06 -6.04
C PRO A 191 -0.91 14.98 -7.57
N GLN A 192 0.22 14.59 -8.10
CA GLN A 192 0.35 14.28 -9.53
C GLN A 192 -0.17 12.89 -9.84
N ASP A 193 0.20 11.93 -9.00
CA ASP A 193 -0.15 10.53 -9.16
C ASP A 193 -0.74 9.96 -7.87
N ILE A 194 -1.76 9.12 -8.02
CA ILE A 194 -2.28 8.24 -6.99
C ILE A 194 -2.11 6.81 -7.49
N LEU A 195 -1.34 6.02 -6.77
CA LEU A 195 -1.08 4.63 -7.04
C LEU A 195 -1.99 3.77 -6.17
N VAL A 196 -2.65 2.77 -6.73
CA VAL A 196 -3.61 1.93 -6.00
C VAL A 196 -3.24 0.46 -6.17
N SER A 197 -3.01 -0.26 -5.07
CA SER A 197 -2.68 -1.68 -5.10
C SER A 197 -3.93 -2.56 -5.15
N SER A 198 -4.81 -2.31 -6.10
CA SER A 198 -6.02 -3.11 -6.31
C SER A 198 -6.38 -3.15 -7.80
N GLU A 199 -6.67 -4.35 -8.31
CA GLU A 199 -7.11 -4.56 -9.70
C GLU A 199 -8.48 -3.90 -9.97
N ASN A 200 -9.27 -3.68 -8.92
CA ASN A 200 -10.61 -3.11 -9.03
C ASN A 200 -10.63 -1.63 -9.47
N ILE A 201 -9.46 -0.96 -9.52
CA ILE A 201 -9.35 0.45 -9.98
C ILE A 201 -9.33 0.59 -11.52
N SER A 202 -9.35 -0.46 -12.31
CA SER A 202 -9.02 -0.47 -13.74
C SER A 202 -10.08 0.07 -14.71
N ASN A 203 -11.00 0.94 -14.29
CA ASN A 203 -12.00 1.56 -15.17
C ASN A 203 -11.44 2.77 -15.95
N LYS A 204 -10.98 2.53 -17.18
CA LYS A 204 -10.35 3.56 -18.04
C LYS A 204 -11.19 4.82 -18.25
N LYS A 205 -12.53 4.71 -18.37
CA LYS A 205 -13.40 5.86 -18.59
C LYS A 205 -13.45 6.77 -17.36
N ILE A 206 -13.61 6.19 -16.18
CA ILE A 206 -13.64 6.92 -14.91
C ILE A 206 -12.27 7.55 -14.65
N LEU A 207 -11.18 6.80 -14.79
CA LEU A 207 -9.82 7.30 -14.57
C LEU A 207 -9.46 8.45 -15.52
N LYS A 208 -9.88 8.37 -16.78
CA LYS A 208 -9.72 9.47 -17.73
C LYS A 208 -10.50 10.71 -17.30
N ASN A 209 -11.73 10.56 -16.86
CA ASN A 209 -12.56 11.67 -16.40
C ASN A 209 -11.95 12.35 -15.16
N ILE A 210 -11.41 11.59 -14.23
CA ILE A 210 -10.67 12.10 -13.06
C ILE A 210 -9.46 12.93 -13.53
N TYR A 211 -8.67 12.40 -14.46
CA TYR A 211 -7.53 13.12 -15.00
C TYR A 211 -7.93 14.41 -15.69
N ASP A 212 -8.94 14.37 -16.55
CA ASP A 212 -9.42 15.54 -17.31
C ASP A 212 -9.97 16.63 -16.37
N THR A 213 -10.61 16.25 -15.26
CA THR A 213 -11.23 17.19 -14.30
C THR A 213 -10.23 17.71 -13.27
N LEU A 214 -9.43 16.83 -12.68
CA LEU A 214 -8.53 17.16 -11.57
C LEU A 214 -7.07 17.26 -12.01
N GLY A 215 -6.70 16.69 -13.16
CA GLY A 215 -5.32 16.50 -13.62
C GLY A 215 -4.52 15.57 -12.69
N ILE A 216 -5.20 14.71 -11.92
CA ILE A 216 -4.61 13.68 -11.08
C ILE A 216 -4.61 12.37 -11.84
N LYS A 217 -3.45 11.74 -11.99
CA LYS A 217 -3.36 10.43 -12.59
C LYS A 217 -3.56 9.37 -11.52
N VAL A 218 -4.63 8.58 -11.67
CA VAL A 218 -4.87 7.39 -10.84
C VAL A 218 -4.49 6.16 -11.65
N SER A 219 -3.67 5.29 -11.10
CA SER A 219 -3.20 4.08 -11.79
C SER A 219 -3.05 2.91 -10.82
N GLU A 220 -3.26 1.72 -11.37
CA GLU A 220 -2.97 0.46 -10.69
C GLU A 220 -1.48 0.34 -10.43
N TYR A 221 -1.13 -0.22 -9.28
CA TYR A 221 0.25 -0.40 -8.85
C TYR A 221 0.43 -1.74 -8.15
N PHE A 222 1.27 -2.58 -8.71
CA PHE A 222 1.73 -3.81 -8.06
C PHE A 222 3.08 -3.53 -7.41
N THR A 223 3.15 -3.73 -6.11
CA THR A 223 4.37 -3.39 -5.37
C THR A 223 5.30 -4.58 -5.24
N GLU A 224 6.53 -4.43 -5.74
CA GLU A 224 7.68 -5.21 -5.35
C GLU A 224 8.66 -4.37 -4.49
N ASN A 225 8.23 -3.16 -4.09
CA ASN A 225 9.08 -2.23 -3.36
C ASN A 225 9.28 -2.72 -1.92
N LYS A 226 10.55 -2.97 -1.56
CA LYS A 226 10.93 -3.48 -0.24
C LYS A 226 10.57 -2.53 0.91
N GLU A 227 10.56 -1.22 0.71
CA GLU A 227 10.20 -0.24 1.75
C GLU A 227 8.71 -0.31 2.06
N ILE A 228 7.88 -0.46 1.01
CA ILE A 228 6.44 -0.65 1.16
C ILE A 228 6.15 -2.00 1.84
N LEU A 229 6.82 -3.07 1.41
CA LEU A 229 6.66 -4.39 2.03
C LEU A 229 7.07 -4.36 3.51
N LYS A 230 8.19 -3.71 3.85
CA LYS A 230 8.59 -3.53 5.25
C LYS A 230 7.56 -2.72 6.05
N PHE A 231 7.00 -1.67 5.46
CA PHE A 231 5.94 -0.89 6.12
C PHE A 231 4.71 -1.78 6.40
N ILE A 232 4.30 -2.60 5.42
CA ILE A 232 3.18 -3.54 5.59
C ILE A 232 3.51 -4.55 6.70
N ASP A 233 4.71 -5.14 6.70
CA ASP A 233 5.14 -6.10 7.70
C ASP A 233 5.10 -5.49 9.11
N TYR A 234 5.66 -4.30 9.33
CA TYR A 234 5.62 -3.60 10.62
C TYR A 234 4.19 -3.26 11.06
N LEU A 235 3.35 -2.78 10.14
CA LEU A 235 1.96 -2.48 10.46
C LEU A 235 1.20 -3.74 10.88
N ILE A 236 1.40 -4.87 10.19
CA ILE A 236 0.78 -6.15 10.54
C ILE A 236 1.30 -6.65 11.89
N GLU A 237 2.61 -6.58 12.14
CA GLU A 237 3.21 -6.96 13.43
C GLU A 237 2.62 -6.15 14.59
N ASP A 238 2.45 -4.83 14.42
CA ASP A 238 1.85 -3.97 15.44
C ASP A 238 0.36 -4.30 15.69
N ILE A 239 -0.39 -4.60 14.62
CA ILE A 239 -1.80 -5.03 14.73
C ILE A 239 -1.88 -6.40 15.41
N GLU A 240 -1.04 -7.36 15.05
CA GLU A 240 -1.00 -8.70 15.65
C GLU A 240 -0.61 -8.62 17.13
N LYS A 241 0.35 -7.77 17.49
CA LYS A 241 0.72 -7.52 18.87
C LYS A 241 -0.46 -6.94 19.66
N PHE A 242 -1.10 -5.89 19.13
CA PHE A 242 -2.29 -5.31 19.72
C PHE A 242 -3.42 -6.33 19.90
N TYR A 243 -3.60 -7.23 18.93
CA TYR A 243 -4.56 -8.33 19.01
C TYR A 243 -4.20 -9.36 20.08
N SER A 244 -2.92 -9.76 20.18
CA SER A 244 -2.44 -10.79 21.10
C SER A 244 -2.41 -10.37 22.58
N GLU A 245 -2.28 -9.09 22.86
CA GLU A 245 -2.29 -8.53 24.22
C GLU A 245 -3.70 -8.52 24.86
N ARG A 246 -4.73 -8.93 24.13
CA ARG A 246 -6.11 -8.93 24.61
C ARG A 246 -6.62 -10.32 24.90
N GLU A 247 -7.12 -10.51 26.12
CA GLU A 247 -7.77 -11.75 26.54
C GLU A 247 -9.16 -11.95 25.91
N LYS A 248 -9.78 -10.87 25.44
CA LYS A 248 -11.11 -10.85 24.81
C LYS A 248 -10.98 -10.69 23.28
N ARG A 249 -12.02 -11.09 22.56
CA ARG A 249 -12.12 -10.87 21.13
C ARG A 249 -12.03 -9.38 20.84
N LEU A 250 -11.19 -9.01 19.88
CA LEU A 250 -11.07 -7.66 19.39
C LEU A 250 -12.34 -7.28 18.64
N SER A 251 -12.96 -6.14 19.01
CA SER A 251 -14.08 -5.60 18.25
C SER A 251 -13.59 -4.75 17.06
N TYR A 252 -14.46 -4.57 16.08
CA TYR A 252 -14.19 -3.72 14.91
C TYR A 252 -13.88 -2.27 15.33
N GLU A 253 -14.62 -1.73 16.29
CA GLU A 253 -14.41 -0.37 16.78
C GLU A 253 -13.06 -0.21 17.51
N GLU A 254 -12.68 -1.19 18.33
CA GLU A 254 -11.38 -1.16 19.01
C GLU A 254 -10.21 -1.21 18.02
N LEU A 255 -10.32 -1.99 16.95
CA LEU A 255 -9.32 -2.00 15.88
C LEU A 255 -9.27 -0.64 15.16
N LYS A 256 -10.42 -0.03 14.92
CA LYS A 256 -10.54 1.28 14.29
C LYS A 256 -9.90 2.38 15.16
N GLU A 257 -10.12 2.35 16.47
CA GLU A 257 -9.49 3.27 17.42
C GLU A 257 -7.96 3.09 17.46
N PHE A 258 -7.49 1.85 17.47
CA PHE A 258 -6.05 1.57 17.38
C PHE A 258 -5.45 2.16 16.11
N LEU A 259 -6.03 1.92 14.94
CA LEU A 259 -5.55 2.44 13.67
C LEU A 259 -5.62 3.98 13.59
N ASN A 260 -6.64 4.60 14.19
CA ASN A 260 -6.70 6.06 14.32
C ASN A 260 -5.50 6.59 15.11
N SER A 261 -5.20 5.96 16.25
CA SER A 261 -4.06 6.34 17.08
C SER A 261 -2.73 6.10 16.35
N TYR A 262 -2.61 4.98 15.64
CA TYR A 262 -1.44 4.65 14.84
C TYR A 262 -1.17 5.71 13.77
N VAL A 263 -2.16 6.04 12.95
CA VAL A 263 -2.02 7.07 11.90
C VAL A 263 -1.70 8.43 12.52
N TYR A 264 -2.29 8.76 13.69
CA TYR A 264 -2.01 10.01 14.40
C TYR A 264 -0.55 10.09 14.87
N LEU A 265 -0.05 9.03 15.49
CA LEU A 265 1.33 9.01 16.03
C LEU A 265 2.38 9.03 14.91
N GLU A 266 2.15 8.24 13.85
CA GLU A 266 3.08 8.16 12.72
C GLU A 266 3.08 9.42 11.86
N ASN A 267 1.94 10.11 11.77
CA ASN A 267 1.83 11.30 10.96
C ASN A 267 0.89 12.37 11.54
N PRO A 268 1.30 13.06 12.60
CA PRO A 268 0.47 14.09 13.26
C PRO A 268 0.09 15.25 12.33
N LYS A 269 0.77 15.39 11.19
CA LYS A 269 0.48 16.47 10.22
C LYS A 269 -0.91 16.38 9.61
N TYR A 270 -1.48 15.19 9.44
CA TYR A 270 -2.73 14.98 8.72
C TYR A 270 -3.98 14.84 9.62
N ASN A 271 -3.86 15.21 10.89
CA ASN A 271 -4.94 15.03 11.87
C ASN A 271 -5.71 16.30 12.23
N PHE A 272 -5.76 17.31 11.37
CA PHE A 272 -6.41 18.56 11.69
C PHE A 272 -7.88 18.66 11.23
N ILE A 273 -8.69 19.29 12.10
CA ILE A 273 -10.10 19.56 11.92
C ILE A 273 -10.31 20.68 10.89
N TYR A 274 -11.34 20.51 10.09
CA TYR A 274 -11.82 21.41 9.06
C TYR A 274 -12.05 22.84 9.58
N ASN A 275 -11.32 23.82 9.05
CA ASN A 275 -11.68 25.23 9.12
C ASN A 275 -11.18 25.93 7.86
N ASN A 276 -11.93 25.84 6.76
CA ASN A 276 -11.58 26.60 5.56
C ASN A 276 -12.82 27.04 4.79
N ASP A 277 -13.21 28.30 4.97
CA ASP A 277 -14.34 28.95 4.32
C ASP A 277 -13.96 29.68 3.02
N SER A 278 -12.82 29.38 2.40
CA SER A 278 -12.42 30.04 1.16
C SER A 278 -13.19 29.49 -0.05
N LEU A 279 -13.50 30.35 -1.03
CA LEU A 279 -14.21 29.98 -2.26
C LEU A 279 -13.43 28.93 -3.08
N GLU A 280 -12.10 28.99 -3.02
CA GLU A 280 -11.21 28.00 -3.68
C GLU A 280 -11.34 26.63 -3.04
N SER A 281 -11.54 26.58 -1.70
CA SER A 281 -11.83 25.36 -0.94
C SER A 281 -13.09 24.70 -1.42
N LEU A 282 -14.15 25.46 -1.52
CA LEU A 282 -15.45 24.95 -1.94
C LEU A 282 -15.41 24.42 -3.38
N ASN A 283 -14.71 25.08 -4.28
CA ASN A 283 -14.54 24.63 -5.65
C ASN A 283 -13.72 23.35 -5.76
N TYR A 284 -12.68 23.24 -4.97
CA TYR A 284 -11.88 21.99 -4.92
C TYR A 284 -12.70 20.82 -4.38
N ILE A 285 -13.40 21.02 -3.27
CA ILE A 285 -14.27 19.99 -2.67
C ILE A 285 -15.34 19.54 -3.68
N ARG A 286 -15.98 20.47 -4.41
CA ARG A 286 -16.93 20.14 -5.47
C ARG A 286 -16.30 19.31 -6.60
N ASN A 287 -15.07 19.61 -6.98
CA ASN A 287 -14.38 18.84 -7.99
C ASN A 287 -14.07 17.41 -7.51
N LEU A 288 -13.92 17.19 -6.19
CA LEU A 288 -13.75 15.86 -5.61
C LEU A 288 -15.05 15.03 -5.64
N ASP A 289 -16.20 15.61 -5.91
CA ASP A 289 -17.46 14.87 -6.08
C ASP A 289 -17.45 13.94 -7.32
N ILE A 290 -16.44 14.05 -8.17
CA ILE A 290 -16.17 13.10 -9.26
C ILE A 290 -15.84 11.68 -8.75
N PHE A 291 -15.37 11.57 -7.51
CA PHE A 291 -15.07 10.28 -6.87
C PHE A 291 -16.29 9.63 -6.23
N LEU A 292 -17.43 10.35 -6.10
CA LEU A 292 -18.65 9.81 -5.53
C LEU A 292 -19.31 8.81 -6.49
N GLN A 293 -19.97 7.83 -5.92
CA GLN A 293 -20.78 6.90 -6.70
C GLN A 293 -22.04 7.63 -7.19
N GLU A 294 -22.31 7.49 -8.49
CA GLU A 294 -23.45 8.11 -9.15
C GLU A 294 -24.49 7.06 -9.56
N VAL A 295 -25.76 7.32 -9.24
CA VAL A 295 -26.89 6.48 -9.63
C VAL A 295 -28.11 7.34 -9.96
N ASN A 296 -28.95 6.89 -10.89
CA ASN A 296 -30.23 7.53 -11.17
C ASN A 296 -31.33 6.86 -10.36
N ARG A 297 -32.16 7.65 -9.69
CA ARG A 297 -33.26 7.17 -8.84
C ARG A 297 -34.52 7.98 -9.07
N LYS A 298 -35.64 7.29 -9.01
CA LYS A 298 -36.96 7.92 -9.07
C LYS A 298 -37.35 8.40 -7.68
N VAL A 299 -37.87 9.62 -7.59
CA VAL A 299 -38.44 10.16 -6.35
C VAL A 299 -39.84 9.55 -6.16
N THR A 300 -40.13 9.03 -4.97
CA THR A 300 -41.41 8.42 -4.63
C THR A 300 -41.75 8.71 -3.19
N ARG A 301 -42.93 9.30 -2.94
CA ARG A 301 -43.40 9.67 -1.60
C ARG A 301 -42.38 10.54 -0.84
N ASN A 302 -41.92 11.60 -1.50
CA ASN A 302 -40.90 12.52 -0.98
C ASN A 302 -39.59 11.82 -0.52
N SER A 303 -39.30 10.65 -1.07
CA SER A 303 -38.14 9.86 -0.69
C SER A 303 -37.40 9.28 -1.89
N ILE A 304 -36.14 8.92 -1.66
CA ILE A 304 -35.24 8.27 -2.60
C ILE A 304 -34.65 7.06 -1.92
N ARG A 305 -34.60 5.91 -2.63
CA ARG A 305 -33.98 4.69 -2.11
C ARG A 305 -32.62 4.47 -2.77
N VAL A 306 -31.57 4.36 -1.95
CA VAL A 306 -30.20 4.03 -2.37
C VAL A 306 -29.67 2.93 -1.47
N ASN A 307 -29.16 1.83 -2.04
CA ASN A 307 -28.61 0.67 -1.30
C ASN A 307 -29.53 0.17 -0.16
N ASN A 308 -30.85 0.05 -0.43
CA ASN A 308 -31.89 -0.33 0.52
C ASN A 308 -32.15 0.67 1.67
N LEU A 309 -31.47 1.81 1.68
CA LEU A 309 -31.70 2.89 2.63
C LEU A 309 -32.66 3.92 2.03
N ILE A 310 -33.42 4.57 2.88
CA ILE A 310 -34.42 5.57 2.51
C ILE A 310 -33.93 6.94 2.96
N TYR A 311 -33.95 7.88 2.03
CA TYR A 311 -33.61 9.28 2.26
C TYR A 311 -34.85 10.13 1.98
N SER A 312 -35.35 10.80 2.99
CA SER A 312 -36.60 11.56 2.90
C SER A 312 -36.36 13.05 3.12
N ASP A 313 -37.04 13.88 2.35
CA ASP A 313 -37.06 15.32 2.52
C ASP A 313 -38.38 15.89 1.93
N GLU A 314 -39.08 16.73 2.68
CA GLU A 314 -40.33 17.34 2.20
C GLU A 314 -40.14 18.12 0.90
N ARG A 315 -38.99 18.69 0.68
CA ARG A 315 -38.62 19.43 -0.55
C ARG A 315 -38.59 18.55 -1.79
N LEU A 316 -38.44 17.20 -1.64
CA LEU A 316 -38.48 16.25 -2.75
C LEU A 316 -39.87 16.14 -3.38
N LYS A 317 -40.90 16.67 -2.74
CA LYS A 317 -42.28 16.72 -3.27
C LYS A 317 -42.33 17.35 -4.68
N ASP A 318 -41.48 18.33 -4.95
CA ASP A 318 -41.45 19.04 -6.24
C ASP A 318 -40.90 18.13 -7.37
N PHE A 319 -40.33 16.99 -7.04
CA PHE A 319 -39.77 16.01 -7.98
C PHE A 319 -40.52 14.69 -7.95
N GLU A 320 -41.70 14.62 -7.38
CA GLU A 320 -42.48 13.39 -7.27
C GLU A 320 -42.68 12.75 -8.65
N GLY A 321 -42.26 11.50 -8.80
CA GLY A 321 -42.30 10.77 -10.06
C GLY A 321 -41.16 11.03 -11.05
N GLU A 322 -40.36 12.07 -10.82
CA GLU A 322 -39.20 12.41 -11.65
C GLU A 322 -38.00 11.53 -11.30
N THR A 323 -37.07 11.43 -12.26
CA THR A 323 -35.79 10.76 -12.06
C THR A 323 -34.71 11.80 -11.77
N VAL A 324 -34.01 11.64 -10.67
CA VAL A 324 -32.91 12.49 -10.24
C VAL A 324 -31.60 11.71 -10.26
N THR A 325 -30.50 12.42 -10.46
CA THR A 325 -29.16 11.85 -10.30
C THR A 325 -28.74 12.02 -8.84
N VAL A 326 -28.32 10.92 -8.22
CA VAL A 326 -27.88 10.87 -6.84
C VAL A 326 -26.40 10.55 -6.81
N LYS A 327 -25.62 11.36 -6.08
CA LYS A 327 -24.22 11.07 -5.78
C LYS A 327 -24.06 10.83 -4.30
N PHE A 328 -23.29 9.81 -3.91
CA PHE A 328 -23.08 9.48 -2.51
C PHE A 328 -21.71 8.86 -2.28
N ASN A 329 -21.24 8.98 -1.04
CA ASN A 329 -20.02 8.33 -0.59
C ASN A 329 -20.38 6.93 -0.05
N PRO A 330 -19.91 5.82 -0.67
CA PRO A 330 -20.20 4.49 -0.15
C PRO A 330 -19.54 4.19 1.22
N LEU A 331 -18.56 4.98 1.65
CA LEU A 331 -17.94 4.89 2.98
C LEU A 331 -18.69 5.70 4.04
N ASP A 332 -19.48 6.70 3.64
CA ASP A 332 -20.34 7.48 4.53
C ASP A 332 -21.68 7.77 3.85
N ILE A 333 -22.63 6.89 4.11
CA ILE A 333 -23.95 6.88 3.50
C ILE A 333 -24.99 7.76 4.22
N LYS A 334 -24.57 8.55 5.21
CA LYS A 334 -25.50 9.41 5.98
C LYS A 334 -26.18 10.46 5.12
N ASN A 335 -25.49 10.92 4.07
CA ASN A 335 -25.97 12.00 3.23
C ASN A 335 -25.83 11.63 1.75
N ILE A 336 -26.80 12.05 0.94
CA ILE A 336 -26.77 11.96 -0.50
C ILE A 336 -26.88 13.34 -1.14
N LEU A 337 -26.16 13.54 -2.26
CA LEU A 337 -26.25 14.76 -3.07
C LEU A 337 -27.23 14.51 -4.22
N ILE A 338 -28.17 15.41 -4.41
CA ILE A 338 -29.19 15.29 -5.45
C ILE A 338 -28.95 16.32 -6.54
N PHE A 339 -29.01 15.83 -7.79
CA PHE A 339 -28.90 16.64 -8.99
C PHE A 339 -30.15 16.42 -9.86
N PHE A 340 -30.71 17.50 -10.37
CA PHE A 340 -31.79 17.45 -11.34
C PHE A 340 -31.36 18.16 -12.63
N LYS A 341 -31.41 17.48 -13.76
CA LYS A 341 -30.92 18.00 -15.04
C LYS A 341 -29.50 18.59 -14.94
N ASP A 342 -28.60 17.84 -14.36
CA ASP A 342 -27.19 18.17 -14.10
C ASP A 342 -26.94 19.39 -13.18
N LYS A 343 -27.98 19.93 -12.56
CA LYS A 343 -27.86 21.00 -11.56
C LYS A 343 -27.94 20.44 -10.16
N PHE A 344 -26.98 20.80 -9.31
CA PHE A 344 -27.06 20.50 -7.89
C PHE A 344 -28.31 21.12 -7.29
N TRP A 345 -29.12 20.29 -6.66
CA TRP A 345 -30.33 20.71 -6.01
C TRP A 345 -30.19 20.80 -4.50
N GLY A 346 -29.62 19.80 -3.85
CA GLY A 346 -29.49 19.79 -2.41
C GLY A 346 -28.88 18.52 -1.85
N ILE A 347 -28.80 18.48 -0.52
CA ILE A 347 -28.36 17.33 0.27
C ILE A 347 -29.57 16.79 1.02
N VAL A 348 -29.71 15.46 1.04
CA VAL A 348 -30.73 14.76 1.81
C VAL A 348 -30.05 13.75 2.71
N SER A 349 -30.45 13.75 3.98
CA SER A 349 -29.89 12.85 5.00
C SER A 349 -30.70 11.56 5.10
N LEU A 350 -30.04 10.52 5.60
CA LEU A 350 -30.69 9.26 5.94
C LEU A 350 -31.74 9.50 7.01
N GLU A 351 -32.89 8.84 6.88
CA GLU A 351 -34.00 8.89 7.84
C GLU A 351 -33.63 8.25 9.19
#